data_e35967f73815028fdd5f4dad99c8dac3
#
_entry.id   e35967f73815028fdd5f4dad99c8dac3
#
_cell.length_a   1.000
_cell.length_b   1.000
_cell.length_c   1.000
_cell.angle_alpha   90.00
_cell.angle_beta   90.00
_cell.angle_gamma   90.00
#
_symmetry.space_group_name_H-M   'P 1'
#
loop_
_entity.id
_entity.type
_entity.pdbx_description
1 polymer ?
#
loop_
_entity_poly.entity_id
_entity_poly.type
_entity_poly.pdbx_seq_one_letter_code
_entity_poly.pdbx_strand_id
1 'polypeptide(L)'
;MEDLKVSAVVLKEKKMIEVMFGESEAGSMKCAKSRKTVISGEDGPTAVFGNADLLPPREAWIPIPGHAGEVICLAYMLDIGNIRETFDSEYRQELILSMYLQSGWDNSQEFREELKEGIKRNIREYRRLMDFIQKGEQVRIWYSRTPYSLCGLYWLCRQMNGMDNEVYAVEMPEYTVRSDGVIVVHHSWGNVEAEKFSSFLKYQRRLSEAERRMFGCKWTELSEGNSPLRAVVNGELVGVPEDFYDFLILREITETPVKEARLIGDILGKYPLQVGDWWYASRIEQMIREGRIEVFQDSEQKYTRMIRKTRRDCI
;
A
#
# COMPACT_ATOMS: atom_id res chain seq x y z
N MET A 1 64.40 2.94 -4.29
CA MET A 1 63.18 3.53 -4.85
C MET A 1 62.07 2.47 -4.71
N GLU A 2 61.31 2.55 -3.65
CA GLU A 2 60.20 1.66 -3.41
C GLU A 2 58.95 2.21 -4.10
N ASP A 3 58.43 1.46 -5.04
CA ASP A 3 57.16 1.78 -5.73
C ASP A 3 56.00 1.65 -4.76
N LEU A 4 55.49 2.78 -4.27
CA LEU A 4 54.20 2.87 -3.59
C LEU A 4 53.10 2.53 -4.59
N LYS A 5 52.65 1.28 -4.63
CA LYS A 5 51.38 0.89 -5.27
C LYS A 5 50.24 1.50 -4.47
N VAL A 6 49.78 2.64 -4.89
CA VAL A 6 48.49 3.18 -4.46
C VAL A 6 47.39 2.27 -5.02
N SER A 7 46.87 1.38 -4.20
CA SER A 7 45.69 0.61 -4.50
C SER A 7 44.51 1.54 -4.63
N ALA A 8 44.05 1.81 -5.84
CA ALA A 8 42.82 2.54 -6.08
C ALA A 8 41.65 1.71 -5.49
N VAL A 9 41.16 2.12 -4.33
CA VAL A 9 39.89 1.59 -3.81
C VAL A 9 38.79 2.09 -4.77
N VAL A 10 38.35 1.22 -5.66
CA VAL A 10 37.17 1.47 -6.45
C VAL A 10 35.98 1.51 -5.49
N LEU A 11 35.58 2.71 -5.11
CA LEU A 11 34.35 2.91 -4.33
C LEU A 11 33.20 2.36 -5.16
N LYS A 12 32.68 1.20 -4.76
CA LYS A 12 31.51 0.60 -5.42
C LYS A 12 30.35 1.60 -5.26
N GLU A 13 29.78 2.00 -6.37
CA GLU A 13 28.63 2.89 -6.38
C GLU A 13 27.49 2.26 -5.59
N LYS A 14 26.95 3.00 -4.60
CA LYS A 14 25.87 2.53 -3.75
C LYS A 14 24.59 2.39 -4.56
N LYS A 15 23.88 1.32 -4.34
CA LYS A 15 22.56 1.11 -4.93
C LYS A 15 21.51 1.96 -4.24
N MET A 16 20.50 2.39 -4.99
CA MET A 16 19.28 3.00 -4.46
C MET A 16 18.17 1.95 -4.36
N ILE A 17 17.79 1.62 -3.13
CA ILE A 17 16.75 0.65 -2.83
C ILE A 17 15.43 1.38 -2.69
N GLU A 18 14.47 1.08 -3.56
CA GLU A 18 13.14 1.67 -3.56
C GLU A 18 12.22 0.91 -2.60
N VAL A 19 11.59 1.60 -1.66
CA VAL A 19 10.65 0.98 -0.71
C VAL A 19 9.26 1.52 -0.96
N MET A 20 8.30 0.59 -1.15
CA MET A 20 6.88 0.84 -1.38
C MET A 20 6.05 0.09 -0.34
N PHE A 21 4.84 0.58 -0.05
CA PHE A 21 3.96 0.00 0.98
C PHE A 21 2.70 -0.67 0.42
N GLY A 22 2.56 -0.73 -0.90
CA GLY A 22 1.48 -1.40 -1.61
C GLY A 22 2.00 -2.28 -2.74
N GLU A 23 1.32 -3.40 -3.02
CA GLU A 23 1.75 -4.36 -4.05
C GLU A 23 1.67 -3.77 -5.47
N SER A 24 0.57 -3.09 -5.82
CA SER A 24 0.42 -2.39 -7.10
C SER A 24 1.45 -1.30 -7.29
N GLU A 25 1.78 -0.58 -6.21
CA GLU A 25 2.82 0.45 -6.19
C GLU A 25 4.19 -0.12 -6.51
N ALA A 26 4.55 -1.22 -5.80
CA ALA A 26 5.83 -1.90 -6.02
C ALA A 26 5.91 -2.49 -7.44
N GLY A 27 4.80 -2.98 -7.97
CA GLY A 27 4.68 -3.47 -9.33
C GLY A 27 4.98 -2.38 -10.37
N SER A 28 4.31 -1.25 -10.25
CA SER A 28 4.54 -0.09 -11.13
C SER A 28 5.99 0.40 -11.03
N MET A 29 6.58 0.43 -9.82
CA MET A 29 7.99 0.81 -9.62
C MET A 29 8.96 -0.18 -10.27
N LYS A 30 8.71 -1.49 -10.17
CA LYS A 30 9.52 -2.51 -10.87
C LYS A 30 9.50 -2.27 -12.37
N CYS A 31 8.35 -1.95 -12.96
CA CYS A 31 8.23 -1.56 -14.37
C CYS A 31 9.02 -0.27 -14.67
N ALA A 32 8.92 0.74 -13.79
CA ALA A 32 9.63 2.01 -13.94
C ALA A 32 11.16 1.84 -13.97
N LYS A 33 11.72 0.83 -13.26
CA LYS A 33 13.16 0.52 -13.27
C LYS A 33 13.59 -0.41 -14.39
N SER A 34 12.78 -1.36 -14.81
CA SER A 34 13.24 -2.47 -15.66
C SER A 34 13.23 -2.18 -17.16
N ARG A 35 12.52 -1.17 -17.62
CA ARG A 35 12.17 -0.98 -19.04
C ARG A 35 11.56 -2.22 -19.71
N LYS A 36 11.28 -3.28 -18.95
CA LYS A 36 10.64 -4.50 -19.42
C LYS A 36 9.25 -4.55 -18.79
N THR A 37 8.26 -4.86 -19.59
CA THR A 37 6.96 -5.32 -19.07
C THR A 37 7.25 -6.63 -18.33
N VAL A 38 7.20 -6.61 -16.99
CA VAL A 38 7.37 -7.84 -16.22
C VAL A 38 6.04 -8.59 -16.30
N ILE A 39 5.92 -9.42 -17.32
CA ILE A 39 4.89 -10.46 -17.35
C ILE A 39 5.45 -11.57 -16.46
N SER A 40 4.82 -11.82 -15.33
CA SER A 40 5.01 -12.93 -14.40
C SER A 40 6.26 -13.82 -14.68
N GLY A 41 7.27 -13.71 -13.86
CA GLY A 41 8.46 -14.58 -13.90
C GLY A 41 9.16 -14.50 -12.56
N GLU A 42 10.09 -15.34 -12.29
CA GLU A 42 10.83 -15.73 -11.10
C GLU A 42 11.01 -14.72 -9.93
N ASP A 43 10.71 -13.45 -10.13
CA ASP A 43 10.83 -12.37 -9.12
C ASP A 43 9.50 -11.98 -8.44
N GLY A 44 8.47 -12.78 -8.56
CA GLY A 44 7.18 -12.64 -7.88
C GLY A 44 6.05 -12.05 -8.76
N PRO A 45 4.78 -12.38 -8.47
CA PRO A 45 3.65 -11.96 -9.27
C PRO A 45 3.41 -10.48 -9.07
N THR A 46 3.77 -9.73 -10.06
CA THR A 46 3.15 -8.46 -10.31
C THR A 46 2.24 -8.71 -11.51
N ALA A 47 0.95 -8.87 -11.25
CA ALA A 47 -0.02 -8.90 -12.32
C ALA A 47 -0.04 -7.49 -12.95
N VAL A 48 0.70 -7.30 -14.01
CA VAL A 48 0.53 -6.16 -14.90
C VAL A 48 -0.63 -6.53 -15.81
N PHE A 49 -1.83 -6.14 -15.43
CA PHE A 49 -2.97 -6.10 -16.36
C PHE A 49 -2.77 -4.92 -17.31
N GLY A 50 -2.00 -5.14 -18.36
CA GLY A 50 -1.80 -4.15 -19.40
C GLY A 50 -1.45 -4.85 -20.71
N ASN A 51 -2.23 -4.59 -21.74
CA ASN A 51 -1.85 -4.97 -23.09
C ASN A 51 -0.52 -4.26 -23.42
N ALA A 52 0.55 -5.00 -23.69
CA ALA A 52 1.86 -4.45 -24.00
C ALA A 52 1.81 -3.45 -25.18
N ASP A 53 0.77 -3.54 -26.02
CA ASP A 53 0.51 -2.67 -27.17
C ASP A 53 -0.05 -1.29 -26.80
N LEU A 54 -0.47 -1.08 -25.52
CA LEU A 54 -1.01 0.20 -25.04
C LEU A 54 0.02 1.06 -24.31
N LEU A 55 1.23 0.56 -24.10
CA LEU A 55 2.30 1.36 -23.52
C LEU A 55 2.85 2.35 -24.57
N PRO A 56 3.14 3.60 -24.17
CA PRO A 56 3.78 4.54 -25.07
C PRO A 56 5.10 3.97 -25.57
N PRO A 57 5.58 4.39 -26.78
CA PRO A 57 6.83 3.93 -27.32
C PRO A 57 7.94 4.03 -26.28
N ARG A 58 8.72 2.96 -26.08
CA ARG A 58 9.78 2.82 -25.05
C ARG A 58 10.80 3.96 -25.04
N GLU A 59 10.87 4.75 -26.10
CA GLU A 59 11.76 5.88 -26.26
C GLU A 59 11.27 7.17 -25.56
N ALA A 60 10.00 7.20 -25.12
CA ALA A 60 9.35 8.40 -24.60
C ALA A 60 9.46 8.64 -23.10
N TRP A 61 9.95 7.67 -22.32
CA TRP A 61 10.02 7.81 -20.87
C TRP A 61 11.42 7.59 -20.29
N ILE A 62 11.73 8.37 -19.24
CA ILE A 62 13.00 8.28 -18.52
C ILE A 62 12.80 7.26 -17.38
N PRO A 63 13.49 6.10 -17.41
CA PRO A 63 13.37 5.11 -16.36
C PRO A 63 14.02 5.59 -15.07
N ILE A 64 13.57 5.06 -13.95
CA ILE A 64 14.31 5.17 -12.69
C ILE A 64 15.56 4.28 -12.81
N PRO A 65 16.77 4.80 -12.51
CA PRO A 65 18.00 4.01 -12.59
C PRO A 65 17.99 2.78 -11.69
N GLY A 66 18.57 1.67 -12.14
CA GLY A 66 18.76 0.43 -11.39
C GLY A 66 17.93 -0.74 -11.92
N HIS A 67 17.67 -1.71 -11.07
CA HIS A 67 17.01 -2.97 -11.39
C HIS A 67 15.71 -3.17 -10.62
N ALA A 68 14.76 -3.93 -11.18
CA ALA A 68 13.53 -4.32 -10.50
C ALA A 68 13.79 -5.05 -9.15
N GLY A 69 14.90 -5.82 -9.04
CA GLY A 69 15.32 -6.45 -7.80
C GLY A 69 15.77 -5.50 -6.68
N GLU A 70 15.85 -4.19 -6.94
CA GLU A 70 16.11 -3.15 -5.94
C GLU A 70 14.80 -2.53 -5.40
N VAL A 71 13.65 -3.04 -5.81
CA VAL A 71 12.34 -2.63 -5.31
C VAL A 71 11.92 -3.59 -4.21
N ILE A 72 11.57 -3.03 -3.07
CA ILE A 72 11.09 -3.72 -1.86
C ILE A 72 9.63 -3.37 -1.64
N CYS A 73 8.79 -4.38 -1.48
CA CYS A 73 7.37 -4.23 -1.17
C CYS A 73 7.11 -4.59 0.30
N LEU A 74 6.66 -3.63 1.10
CA LEU A 74 6.32 -3.80 2.53
C LEU A 74 4.80 -3.67 2.75
N ALA A 75 4.01 -4.41 1.98
CA ALA A 75 2.55 -4.37 2.01
C ALA A 75 1.99 -5.17 3.20
N TYR A 76 2.15 -4.65 4.42
CA TYR A 76 1.77 -5.34 5.67
C TYR A 76 0.42 -4.93 6.25
N MET A 77 -0.31 -4.02 5.58
CA MET A 77 -1.61 -3.50 6.05
C MET A 77 -1.57 -3.07 7.53
N LEU A 78 -0.56 -2.25 7.90
CA LEU A 78 -0.35 -1.82 9.28
C LEU A 78 -1.36 -0.76 9.75
N ASP A 79 -2.22 -0.31 8.88
CA ASP A 79 -3.34 0.59 9.19
C ASP A 79 -4.53 -0.12 9.84
N ILE A 80 -4.52 -1.45 9.91
CA ILE A 80 -5.59 -2.27 10.52
C ILE A 80 -5.08 -3.27 11.55
N GLY A 81 -5.98 -3.67 12.44
CA GLY A 81 -5.78 -4.73 13.40
C GLY A 81 -4.74 -4.41 14.49
N ASN A 82 -4.31 -5.43 15.22
CA ASN A 82 -3.33 -5.32 16.29
C ASN A 82 -1.90 -5.11 15.73
N ILE A 83 -1.30 -3.94 15.95
CA ILE A 83 0.06 -3.60 15.52
C ILE A 83 1.13 -3.77 16.61
N ARG A 84 0.76 -4.29 17.77
CA ARG A 84 1.72 -4.82 18.75
C ARG A 84 2.26 -6.18 18.33
N GLU A 85 1.47 -6.91 17.54
CA GLU A 85 1.93 -8.11 16.84
C GLU A 85 2.94 -7.74 15.75
N THR A 86 3.91 -8.62 15.53
CA THR A 86 4.91 -8.40 14.48
C THR A 86 4.27 -8.54 13.09
N PHE A 87 4.87 -7.88 12.09
CA PHE A 87 4.38 -7.91 10.71
C PHE A 87 4.36 -9.32 10.09
N ASP A 88 5.13 -10.25 10.63
CA ASP A 88 5.26 -11.65 10.19
C ASP A 88 4.54 -12.64 11.12
N SER A 89 3.80 -12.18 12.14
CA SER A 89 3.02 -13.04 13.04
C SER A 89 1.92 -13.79 12.29
N GLU A 90 1.52 -14.94 12.81
CA GLU A 90 0.38 -15.71 12.30
C GLU A 90 -0.90 -14.85 12.27
N TYR A 91 -1.13 -14.08 13.34
CA TYR A 91 -2.25 -13.14 13.40
C TYR A 91 -2.26 -12.19 12.19
N ARG A 92 -1.11 -11.57 11.87
CA ARG A 92 -1.03 -10.62 10.75
C ARG A 92 -1.26 -11.30 9.41
N GLN A 93 -0.70 -12.48 9.22
CA GLN A 93 -0.88 -13.26 8.00
C GLN A 93 -2.35 -13.65 7.80
N GLU A 94 -3.02 -14.12 8.85
CA GLU A 94 -4.44 -14.47 8.80
C GLU A 94 -5.35 -13.25 8.60
N LEU A 95 -5.03 -12.12 9.22
CA LEU A 95 -5.75 -10.87 9.00
C LEU A 95 -5.69 -10.47 7.51
N ILE A 96 -4.49 -10.43 6.91
CA ILE A 96 -4.31 -10.08 5.50
C ILE A 96 -5.06 -11.07 4.61
N LEU A 97 -4.92 -12.37 4.85
CA LEU A 97 -5.62 -13.40 4.10
C LEU A 97 -7.14 -13.21 4.17
N SER A 98 -7.68 -12.96 5.36
CA SER A 98 -9.11 -12.73 5.56
C SER A 98 -9.64 -11.53 4.77
N MET A 99 -8.83 -10.47 4.65
CA MET A 99 -9.18 -9.27 3.87
C MET A 99 -9.31 -9.58 2.37
N TYR A 100 -8.33 -10.29 1.81
CA TYR A 100 -8.40 -10.69 0.40
C TYR A 100 -9.59 -11.61 0.09
N LEU A 101 -9.98 -12.45 1.06
CA LEU A 101 -11.12 -13.38 0.90
C LEU A 101 -12.49 -12.72 1.11
N GLN A 102 -12.56 -11.48 1.59
CA GLN A 102 -13.85 -10.78 1.79
C GLN A 102 -14.66 -10.61 0.51
N SER A 103 -14.00 -10.41 -0.63
CA SER A 103 -14.67 -10.23 -1.92
C SER A 103 -15.49 -11.45 -2.36
N GLY A 104 -15.09 -12.65 -1.93
CA GLY A 104 -15.72 -13.91 -2.34
C GLY A 104 -15.58 -14.23 -3.83
N TRP A 105 -14.65 -13.60 -4.55
CA TRP A 105 -14.41 -13.82 -5.98
C TRP A 105 -13.99 -15.25 -6.26
N ASP A 106 -13.06 -15.76 -5.46
CA ASP A 106 -12.57 -17.11 -5.52
C ASP A 106 -12.28 -17.59 -4.10
N ASN A 107 -12.94 -18.69 -3.71
CA ASN A 107 -12.76 -19.34 -2.41
C ASN A 107 -12.07 -20.72 -2.57
N SER A 108 -11.52 -21.00 -3.76
CA SER A 108 -10.83 -22.25 -4.02
C SER A 108 -9.61 -22.41 -3.09
N GLN A 109 -9.25 -23.64 -2.81
CA GLN A 109 -8.05 -23.96 -2.02
C GLN A 109 -6.78 -23.46 -2.73
N GLU A 110 -6.76 -23.54 -4.06
CA GLU A 110 -5.64 -23.10 -4.90
C GLU A 110 -5.41 -21.57 -4.73
N PHE A 111 -6.46 -20.78 -4.83
CA PHE A 111 -6.38 -19.33 -4.63
C PHE A 111 -5.92 -18.97 -3.20
N ARG A 112 -6.40 -19.69 -2.19
CA ARG A 112 -5.95 -19.48 -0.80
C ARG A 112 -4.47 -19.76 -0.62
N GLU A 113 -3.93 -20.82 -1.23
CA GLU A 113 -2.51 -21.15 -1.15
C GLU A 113 -1.66 -20.11 -1.91
N GLU A 114 -2.14 -19.62 -3.06
CA GLU A 114 -1.48 -18.54 -3.80
C GLU A 114 -1.38 -17.25 -2.96
N LEU A 115 -2.47 -16.85 -2.30
CA LEU A 115 -2.48 -15.71 -1.38
C LEU A 115 -1.50 -15.87 -0.23
N LYS A 116 -1.47 -17.05 0.42
CA LYS A 116 -0.53 -17.35 1.49
C LYS A 116 0.92 -17.24 1.02
N GLU A 117 1.24 -17.75 -0.16
CA GLU A 117 2.58 -17.60 -0.72
C GLU A 117 2.92 -16.16 -1.08
N GLY A 118 1.93 -15.35 -1.52
CA GLY A 118 2.08 -13.90 -1.69
C GLY A 118 2.44 -13.20 -0.38
N ILE A 119 1.71 -13.48 0.69
CA ILE A 119 1.96 -12.94 2.03
C ILE A 119 3.38 -13.32 2.51
N LYS A 120 3.76 -14.59 2.38
CA LYS A 120 5.11 -15.03 2.73
C LYS A 120 6.21 -14.34 1.92
N ARG A 121 5.96 -14.05 0.63
CA ARG A 121 6.89 -13.26 -0.19
C ARG A 121 7.08 -11.86 0.38
N ASN A 122 6.00 -11.17 0.73
CA ASN A 122 6.06 -9.84 1.33
C ASN A 122 6.83 -9.85 2.66
N ILE A 123 6.67 -10.89 3.47
CA ILE A 123 7.46 -11.06 4.70
C ILE A 123 8.96 -11.20 4.39
N ARG A 124 9.34 -11.94 3.34
CA ARG A 124 10.75 -12.07 2.92
C ARG A 124 11.36 -10.75 2.43
N GLU A 125 10.56 -9.83 1.91
CA GLU A 125 11.03 -8.52 1.45
C GLU A 125 11.70 -7.69 2.56
N TYR A 126 11.25 -7.81 3.80
CA TYR A 126 11.92 -7.15 4.93
C TYR A 126 13.35 -7.66 5.14
N ARG A 127 13.56 -8.97 5.05
CA ARG A 127 14.91 -9.55 5.15
C ARG A 127 15.81 -9.04 4.03
N ARG A 128 15.29 -8.99 2.80
CA ARG A 128 16.00 -8.43 1.65
C ARG A 128 16.39 -6.97 1.88
N LEU A 129 15.47 -6.15 2.42
CA LEU A 129 15.76 -4.77 2.77
C LEU A 129 16.89 -4.69 3.80
N MET A 130 16.83 -5.50 4.85
CA MET A 130 17.86 -5.53 5.89
C MET A 130 19.23 -5.94 5.34
N ASP A 131 19.28 -6.89 4.41
CA ASP A 131 20.53 -7.27 3.72
C ASP A 131 21.13 -6.11 2.90
N PHE A 132 20.31 -5.29 2.26
CA PHE A 132 20.77 -4.09 1.57
C PHE A 132 21.27 -3.02 2.55
N ILE A 133 20.53 -2.80 3.64
CA ILE A 133 20.90 -1.84 4.68
C ILE A 133 22.24 -2.22 5.32
N GLN A 134 22.46 -3.51 5.65
CA GLN A 134 23.74 -3.99 6.19
C GLN A 134 24.92 -3.80 5.23
N LYS A 135 24.66 -3.80 3.93
CA LYS A 135 25.67 -3.51 2.88
C LYS A 135 25.94 -2.01 2.71
N GLY A 136 25.27 -1.15 3.49
CA GLY A 136 25.44 0.30 3.44
C GLY A 136 24.75 0.96 2.24
N GLU A 137 23.82 0.26 1.57
CA GLU A 137 23.10 0.78 0.40
C GLU A 137 22.17 1.94 0.81
N GLN A 138 21.83 2.79 -0.16
CA GLN A 138 20.92 3.93 0.05
C GLN A 138 19.47 3.45 -0.03
N VAL A 139 18.56 4.06 0.73
CA VAL A 139 17.14 3.72 0.75
C VAL A 139 16.33 4.92 0.31
N ARG A 140 15.40 4.73 -0.62
CA ARG A 140 14.41 5.73 -1.02
C ARG A 140 13.01 5.22 -0.74
N ILE A 141 12.29 5.92 0.15
CA ILE A 141 10.95 5.58 0.60
C ILE A 141 9.94 6.39 -0.20
N TRP A 142 9.07 5.72 -0.91
CA TRP A 142 7.96 6.33 -1.62
C TRP A 142 6.71 6.20 -0.77
N TYR A 143 6.17 7.32 -0.34
CA TYR A 143 4.99 7.31 0.53
C TYR A 143 3.95 8.34 0.07
N SER A 144 2.71 8.08 0.45
CA SER A 144 1.56 8.98 0.29
C SER A 144 0.92 9.24 1.64
N ARG A 145 0.01 10.19 1.72
CA ARG A 145 -0.75 10.47 2.95
C ARG A 145 -1.91 9.50 3.18
N THR A 146 -1.82 8.28 2.66
CA THR A 146 -2.77 7.22 2.95
C THR A 146 -2.43 6.54 4.27
N PRO A 147 -3.43 5.99 5.01
CA PRO A 147 -3.17 5.34 6.29
C PRO A 147 -2.12 4.25 6.23
N TYR A 148 -2.23 3.30 5.28
CA TYR A 148 -1.28 2.19 5.15
C TYR A 148 0.15 2.67 4.84
N SER A 149 0.28 3.71 4.00
CA SER A 149 1.59 4.23 3.58
C SER A 149 2.29 4.99 4.70
N LEU A 150 1.55 5.82 5.47
CA LEU A 150 2.08 6.49 6.65
C LEU A 150 2.44 5.51 7.76
N CYS A 151 1.60 4.48 8.01
CA CYS A 151 1.94 3.40 8.93
C CYS A 151 3.25 2.72 8.52
N GLY A 152 3.39 2.39 7.24
CA GLY A 152 4.60 1.78 6.69
C GLY A 152 5.83 2.67 6.88
N LEU A 153 5.73 3.97 6.57
CA LEU A 153 6.81 4.94 6.79
C LEU A 153 7.23 5.01 8.27
N TYR A 154 6.26 5.16 9.18
CA TYR A 154 6.55 5.29 10.62
C TYR A 154 7.17 4.01 11.18
N TRP A 155 6.62 2.86 10.80
CA TRP A 155 7.13 1.54 11.18
C TRP A 155 8.57 1.35 10.66
N LEU A 156 8.83 1.64 9.38
CA LEU A 156 10.14 1.46 8.79
C LEU A 156 11.17 2.39 9.44
N CYS A 157 10.83 3.65 9.68
CA CYS A 157 11.71 4.59 10.40
C CYS A 157 12.04 4.10 11.82
N ARG A 158 11.09 3.43 12.50
CA ARG A 158 11.35 2.77 13.78
C ARG A 158 12.33 1.61 13.66
N GLN A 159 12.20 0.77 12.61
CA GLN A 159 13.13 -0.34 12.36
C GLN A 159 14.54 0.16 12.01
N MET A 160 14.66 1.27 11.31
CA MET A 160 15.92 1.85 10.88
C MET A 160 16.55 2.80 11.92
N ASN A 161 16.05 2.84 13.15
CA ASN A 161 16.61 3.69 14.19
C ASN A 161 18.04 3.26 14.55
N GLY A 162 18.96 4.23 14.55
CA GLY A 162 20.39 3.99 14.82
C GLY A 162 21.19 3.44 13.64
N MET A 163 20.60 3.36 12.44
CA MET A 163 21.31 2.96 11.21
C MET A 163 21.83 4.18 10.47
N ASP A 164 23.09 4.11 9.98
CA ASP A 164 23.79 5.24 9.34
C ASP A 164 23.52 5.38 7.83
N ASN A 165 22.65 4.52 7.27
CA ASN A 165 22.31 4.57 5.86
C ASN A 165 21.70 5.93 5.46
N GLU A 166 22.05 6.39 4.27
CA GLU A 166 21.37 7.53 3.67
C GLU A 166 19.96 7.14 3.28
N VAL A 167 18.98 7.86 3.83
CA VAL A 167 17.56 7.63 3.57
C VAL A 167 16.98 8.85 2.88
N TYR A 168 16.29 8.62 1.79
CA TYR A 168 15.54 9.61 1.03
C TYR A 168 14.06 9.29 1.10
N ALA A 169 13.23 10.30 0.95
CA ALA A 169 11.80 10.16 0.84
C ALA A 169 11.27 10.89 -0.39
N VAL A 170 10.30 10.29 -1.04
CA VAL A 170 9.48 10.92 -2.08
C VAL A 170 8.05 10.91 -1.56
N GLU A 171 7.60 12.05 -1.09
CA GLU A 171 6.19 12.24 -0.71
C GLU A 171 5.36 12.48 -1.97
N MET A 172 4.25 11.77 -2.10
CA MET A 172 3.31 12.01 -3.17
C MET A 172 2.68 13.40 -3.03
N PRO A 173 2.75 14.27 -4.05
CA PRO A 173 2.02 15.53 -4.01
C PRO A 173 0.52 15.26 -4.10
N GLU A 174 -0.30 16.12 -3.50
CA GLU A 174 -1.76 16.02 -3.59
C GLU A 174 -2.26 16.11 -5.02
N TYR A 175 -1.60 16.94 -5.83
CA TYR A 175 -1.90 17.07 -7.26
C TYR A 175 -0.67 17.45 -8.08
N THR A 176 -0.76 17.23 -9.36
CA THR A 176 0.17 17.78 -10.37
C THR A 176 -0.62 18.53 -11.44
N VAL A 177 0.05 19.47 -12.10
CA VAL A 177 -0.54 20.20 -13.23
C VAL A 177 0.14 19.72 -14.51
N ARG A 178 -0.64 19.24 -15.46
CA ARG A 178 -0.18 18.83 -16.79
C ARG A 178 0.13 20.06 -17.64
N SER A 179 0.88 19.86 -18.74
CA SER A 179 1.23 20.93 -19.68
C SER A 179 0.02 21.60 -20.34
N ASP A 180 -1.11 20.91 -20.43
CA ASP A 180 -2.39 21.41 -20.93
C ASP A 180 -3.21 22.14 -19.86
N GLY A 181 -2.67 22.34 -18.65
CA GLY A 181 -3.34 23.02 -17.53
C GLY A 181 -4.28 22.12 -16.71
N VAL A 182 -4.44 20.85 -17.07
CA VAL A 182 -5.28 19.90 -16.32
C VAL A 182 -4.64 19.56 -14.98
N ILE A 183 -5.44 19.67 -13.91
CA ILE A 183 -5.05 19.25 -12.55
C ILE A 183 -5.32 17.76 -12.41
N VAL A 184 -4.29 17.00 -12.04
CA VAL A 184 -4.38 15.56 -11.75
C VAL A 184 -4.21 15.39 -10.25
N VAL A 185 -5.26 14.94 -9.57
CA VAL A 185 -5.22 14.62 -8.13
C VAL A 185 -4.64 13.23 -7.94
N HIS A 186 -3.74 13.09 -6.98
CA HIS A 186 -3.08 11.82 -6.66
C HIS A 186 -3.55 11.32 -5.29
N HIS A 187 -3.93 10.05 -5.22
CA HIS A 187 -4.39 9.44 -3.97
C HIS A 187 -3.39 8.42 -3.42
N SER A 188 -2.79 7.62 -4.30
CA SER A 188 -1.76 6.63 -3.93
C SER A 188 -0.80 6.38 -5.09
N TRP A 189 0.38 5.86 -4.81
CA TRP A 189 1.36 5.46 -5.82
C TRP A 189 0.85 4.34 -6.73
N GLY A 190 -0.16 3.59 -6.30
CA GLY A 190 -0.83 2.57 -7.12
C GLY A 190 -1.60 3.12 -8.32
N ASN A 191 -1.92 4.43 -8.31
CA ASN A 191 -2.58 5.11 -9.42
C ASN A 191 -1.58 5.76 -10.41
N VAL A 192 -0.28 5.68 -10.15
CA VAL A 192 0.77 6.28 -10.98
C VAL A 192 1.27 5.27 -12.01
N GLU A 193 1.21 5.67 -13.27
CA GLU A 193 1.77 4.89 -14.38
C GLU A 193 3.30 4.81 -14.28
N ALA A 194 3.87 3.66 -14.64
CA ALA A 194 5.30 3.37 -14.47
C ALA A 194 6.22 4.43 -15.12
N GLU A 195 5.86 4.93 -16.28
CA GLU A 195 6.62 5.93 -17.02
C GLU A 195 6.64 7.30 -16.36
N LYS A 196 5.76 7.57 -15.42
CA LYS A 196 5.66 8.86 -14.72
C LYS A 196 6.46 8.92 -13.43
N PHE A 197 6.89 7.78 -12.86
CA PHE A 197 7.61 7.76 -11.59
C PHE A 197 8.85 8.67 -11.58
N SER A 198 9.63 8.69 -12.66
CA SER A 198 10.83 9.53 -12.74
C SER A 198 10.53 11.02 -12.59
N SER A 199 9.36 11.50 -13.03
CA SER A 199 8.94 12.89 -12.91
C SER A 199 8.72 13.34 -11.46
N PHE A 200 8.51 12.39 -10.54
CA PHE A 200 8.32 12.65 -9.12
C PHE A 200 9.64 12.69 -8.34
N LEU A 201 10.77 12.31 -8.92
CA LEU A 201 12.08 12.42 -8.26
C LEU A 201 12.41 13.87 -7.87
N LYS A 202 11.81 14.87 -8.51
CA LYS A 202 11.93 16.27 -8.10
C LYS A 202 11.41 16.57 -6.69
N TYR A 203 10.59 15.70 -6.11
CA TYR A 203 10.07 15.78 -4.74
C TYR A 203 10.93 14.98 -3.74
N GLN A 204 12.00 14.35 -4.23
CA GLN A 204 12.92 13.63 -3.35
C GLN A 204 13.60 14.59 -2.38
N ARG A 205 13.62 14.20 -1.13
CA ARG A 205 14.42 14.88 -0.09
C ARG A 205 15.12 13.86 0.80
N ARG A 206 16.24 14.25 1.39
CA ARG A 206 16.91 13.43 2.38
C ARG A 206 16.15 13.50 3.71
N LEU A 207 15.93 12.35 4.34
CA LEU A 207 15.42 12.29 5.71
C LEU A 207 16.59 12.41 6.70
N SER A 208 16.54 13.42 7.54
CA SER A 208 17.47 13.56 8.64
C SER A 208 17.26 12.47 9.69
N GLU A 209 18.26 12.22 10.51
CA GLU A 209 18.15 11.29 11.64
C GLU A 209 17.04 11.73 12.62
N ALA A 210 16.90 13.03 12.84
CA ALA A 210 15.88 13.59 13.73
C ALA A 210 14.47 13.31 13.19
N GLU A 211 14.23 13.47 11.88
CA GLU A 211 12.94 13.13 11.25
C GLU A 211 12.65 11.64 11.33
N ARG A 212 13.64 10.78 11.07
CA ARG A 212 13.48 9.33 11.22
C ARG A 212 13.10 8.93 12.64
N ARG A 213 13.75 9.54 13.63
CA ARG A 213 13.39 9.33 15.05
C ARG A 213 11.98 9.82 15.37
N MET A 214 11.61 11.00 14.88
CA MET A 214 10.24 11.53 15.05
C MET A 214 9.19 10.57 14.47
N PHE A 215 9.38 10.06 13.26
CA PHE A 215 8.46 9.08 12.67
C PHE A 215 8.44 7.76 13.45
N GLY A 216 9.60 7.31 13.94
CA GLY A 216 9.68 6.14 14.82
C GLY A 216 8.95 6.33 16.16
N CYS A 217 8.96 7.53 16.74
CA CYS A 217 8.16 7.85 17.93
C CYS A 217 6.65 7.82 17.63
N LYS A 218 6.23 8.40 16.49
CA LYS A 218 4.82 8.31 16.05
C LYS A 218 4.36 6.84 15.89
N TRP A 219 5.22 5.95 15.40
CA TRP A 219 4.92 4.52 15.39
C TRP A 219 4.72 3.94 16.79
N THR A 220 5.58 4.32 17.72
CA THR A 220 5.47 3.85 19.12
C THR A 220 4.14 4.29 19.73
N GLU A 221 3.75 5.55 19.58
CA GLU A 221 2.47 6.09 20.06
C GLU A 221 1.27 5.32 19.47
N LEU A 222 1.27 5.06 18.15
CA LEU A 222 0.22 4.27 17.50
C LEU A 222 0.16 2.83 18.04
N SER A 223 1.32 2.22 18.30
CA SER A 223 1.41 0.86 18.84
C SER A 223 0.93 0.78 20.28
N GLU A 224 1.22 1.79 21.10
CA GLU A 224 0.74 1.90 22.47
C GLU A 224 -0.78 2.08 22.50
N GLY A 225 -1.35 2.92 21.65
CA GLY A 225 -2.79 3.09 21.51
C GLY A 225 -3.49 1.86 20.94
N ASN A 226 -2.85 1.19 19.99
CA ASN A 226 -3.27 -0.06 19.34
C ASN A 226 -4.76 -0.12 18.96
N SER A 227 -5.30 0.95 18.44
CA SER A 227 -6.68 1.01 17.92
C SER A 227 -6.87 -0.01 16.78
N PRO A 228 -8.09 -0.54 16.55
CA PRO A 228 -8.35 -1.53 15.51
C PRO A 228 -8.17 -0.98 14.08
N LEU A 229 -8.28 0.32 13.89
CA LEU A 229 -8.13 1.02 12.63
C LEU A 229 -7.26 2.28 12.81
N ARG A 230 -6.53 2.69 11.78
CA ARG A 230 -5.81 3.98 11.71
C ARG A 230 -6.36 4.75 10.53
N ALA A 231 -6.58 6.04 10.74
CA ALA A 231 -7.12 6.95 9.75
C ALA A 231 -6.30 8.24 9.71
N VAL A 232 -6.28 8.90 8.56
CA VAL A 232 -5.73 10.25 8.46
C VAL A 232 -6.84 11.25 8.71
N VAL A 233 -6.73 11.98 9.81
CA VAL A 233 -7.70 13.01 10.22
C VAL A 233 -6.95 14.34 10.31
N ASN A 234 -7.40 15.34 9.57
CA ASN A 234 -6.74 16.65 9.49
C ASN A 234 -5.25 16.57 9.15
N GLY A 235 -4.85 15.61 8.30
CA GLY A 235 -3.48 15.41 7.88
C GLY A 235 -2.60 14.60 8.83
N GLU A 236 -3.11 14.21 10.01
CA GLU A 236 -2.40 13.38 11.00
C GLU A 236 -2.94 11.95 11.02
N LEU A 237 -2.03 10.98 11.09
CA LEU A 237 -2.37 9.58 11.25
C LEU A 237 -2.69 9.30 12.71
N VAL A 238 -3.92 8.86 12.99
CA VAL A 238 -4.43 8.59 14.34
C VAL A 238 -5.11 7.23 14.43
N GLY A 239 -5.11 6.65 15.62
CA GLY A 239 -5.92 5.48 15.93
C GLY A 239 -7.40 5.86 16.06
N VAL A 240 -8.28 5.06 15.45
CA VAL A 240 -9.73 5.27 15.48
C VAL A 240 -10.46 3.95 15.75
N PRO A 241 -11.73 4.00 16.21
CA PRO A 241 -12.51 2.78 16.39
C PRO A 241 -12.82 2.10 15.05
N GLU A 242 -13.20 0.83 15.12
CA GLU A 242 -13.46 0.01 13.93
C GLU A 242 -14.63 0.54 13.08
N ASP A 243 -15.62 1.15 13.69
CA ASP A 243 -16.82 1.70 13.05
C ASP A 243 -16.64 3.14 12.53
N PHE A 244 -15.42 3.66 12.56
CA PHE A 244 -15.13 5.07 12.23
C PHE A 244 -15.68 5.50 10.87
N TYR A 245 -15.70 4.63 9.88
CA TYR A 245 -16.22 4.92 8.54
C TYR A 245 -17.65 4.40 8.28
N ASP A 246 -18.32 3.80 9.26
CA ASP A 246 -19.66 3.24 9.11
C ASP A 246 -20.70 4.27 8.66
N PHE A 247 -20.51 5.52 9.05
CA PHE A 247 -21.41 6.60 8.65
C PHE A 247 -21.45 6.81 7.13
N LEU A 248 -20.39 6.45 6.40
CA LEU A 248 -20.35 6.54 4.94
C LEU A 248 -21.25 5.47 4.32
N ILE A 249 -21.19 4.24 4.83
CA ILE A 249 -22.08 3.15 4.40
C ILE A 249 -23.54 3.56 4.64
N LEU A 250 -23.85 4.04 5.84
CA LEU A 250 -25.23 4.43 6.23
C LEU A 250 -25.76 5.65 5.48
N ARG A 251 -24.86 6.50 4.99
CA ARG A 251 -25.20 7.68 4.19
C ARG A 251 -25.55 7.30 2.75
N GLU A 252 -24.85 6.32 2.18
CA GLU A 252 -25.01 5.95 0.77
C GLU A 252 -26.07 4.85 0.57
N ILE A 253 -26.29 3.98 1.56
CA ILE A 253 -27.28 2.92 1.46
C ILE A 253 -28.71 3.47 1.66
N THR A 254 -29.63 3.03 0.80
CA THR A 254 -31.04 3.43 0.85
C THR A 254 -31.94 2.22 1.11
N GLU A 255 -33.26 2.45 1.24
CA GLU A 255 -34.26 1.37 1.29
C GLU A 255 -34.45 0.67 -0.05
N THR A 256 -34.01 1.28 -1.15
CA THR A 256 -34.02 0.64 -2.48
C THR A 256 -32.84 -0.33 -2.55
N PRO A 257 -33.08 -1.60 -2.95
CA PRO A 257 -32.03 -2.60 -3.07
C PRO A 257 -30.93 -2.18 -4.05
N VAL A 258 -29.68 -2.35 -3.66
CA VAL A 258 -28.49 -2.05 -4.46
C VAL A 258 -27.51 -3.22 -4.36
N LYS A 259 -26.74 -3.47 -5.43
CA LYS A 259 -25.63 -4.44 -5.36
C LYS A 259 -24.58 -3.97 -4.37
N GLU A 260 -24.07 -4.85 -3.52
CA GLU A 260 -23.05 -4.54 -2.54
C GLU A 260 -21.80 -3.93 -3.19
N ALA A 261 -21.30 -4.52 -4.28
CA ALA A 261 -20.18 -3.96 -5.05
C ALA A 261 -20.45 -2.51 -5.53
N ARG A 262 -21.69 -2.20 -5.90
CA ARG A 262 -22.04 -0.86 -6.35
C ARG A 262 -22.02 0.13 -5.21
N LEU A 263 -22.55 -0.22 -4.04
CA LEU A 263 -22.50 0.61 -2.84
C LEU A 263 -21.04 0.90 -2.44
N ILE A 264 -20.20 -0.14 -2.39
CA ILE A 264 -18.77 0.00 -2.07
C ILE A 264 -18.07 0.90 -3.10
N GLY A 265 -18.31 0.65 -4.39
CA GLY A 265 -17.72 1.46 -5.47
C GLY A 265 -18.12 2.93 -5.42
N ASP A 266 -19.38 3.23 -5.10
CA ASP A 266 -19.87 4.60 -4.94
C ASP A 266 -19.20 5.29 -3.73
N ILE A 267 -18.98 4.56 -2.62
CA ILE A 267 -18.25 5.08 -1.45
C ILE A 267 -16.80 5.38 -1.82
N LEU A 268 -16.10 4.43 -2.43
CA LEU A 268 -14.70 4.59 -2.83
C LEU A 268 -14.51 5.75 -3.82
N GLY A 269 -15.44 5.92 -4.75
CA GLY A 269 -15.38 7.00 -5.73
C GLY A 269 -15.69 8.38 -5.17
N LYS A 270 -16.63 8.48 -4.21
CA LYS A 270 -17.00 9.75 -3.58
C LYS A 270 -16.06 10.19 -2.46
N TYR A 271 -15.49 9.22 -1.74
CA TYR A 271 -14.69 9.46 -0.53
C TYR A 271 -13.33 8.78 -0.67
N PRO A 272 -12.34 9.43 -1.28
CA PRO A 272 -11.02 8.83 -1.53
C PRO A 272 -10.17 8.75 -0.25
N LEU A 273 -10.70 8.06 0.78
CA LEU A 273 -10.06 7.92 2.10
C LEU A 273 -8.98 6.84 2.13
N GLN A 274 -8.80 6.14 1.00
CA GLN A 274 -7.80 5.08 0.83
C GLN A 274 -7.93 3.92 1.83
N VAL A 275 -9.18 3.64 2.22
CA VAL A 275 -9.55 2.40 2.92
C VAL A 275 -10.04 1.42 1.85
N GLY A 276 -9.56 0.17 1.91
CA GLY A 276 -9.87 -0.83 0.89
C GLY A 276 -11.36 -1.23 0.84
N ASP A 277 -11.81 -1.71 -0.31
CA ASP A 277 -13.16 -2.24 -0.53
C ASP A 277 -13.51 -3.35 0.47
N TRP A 278 -12.54 -4.22 0.78
CA TRP A 278 -12.65 -5.29 1.76
C TRP A 278 -13.02 -4.79 3.17
N TRP A 279 -12.58 -3.57 3.55
CA TRP A 279 -12.97 -2.99 4.85
C TRP A 279 -14.47 -2.68 4.86
N TYR A 280 -14.96 -1.99 3.84
CA TYR A 280 -16.39 -1.70 3.71
C TYR A 280 -17.22 -2.99 3.64
N ALA A 281 -16.76 -4.02 2.92
CA ALA A 281 -17.42 -5.32 2.89
C ALA A 281 -17.50 -5.96 4.27
N SER A 282 -16.43 -5.92 5.05
CA SER A 282 -16.40 -6.41 6.44
C SER A 282 -17.38 -5.65 7.34
N ARG A 283 -17.43 -4.31 7.20
CA ARG A 283 -18.36 -3.48 7.98
C ARG A 283 -19.82 -3.69 7.58
N ILE A 284 -20.11 -3.88 6.29
CA ILE A 284 -21.44 -4.24 5.80
C ILE A 284 -21.90 -5.58 6.41
N GLU A 285 -21.03 -6.58 6.45
CA GLU A 285 -21.31 -7.86 7.13
C GLU A 285 -21.67 -7.66 8.61
N GLN A 286 -20.93 -6.81 9.31
CA GLN A 286 -21.24 -6.49 10.70
C GLN A 286 -22.60 -5.81 10.82
N MET A 287 -22.91 -4.84 9.94
CA MET A 287 -24.20 -4.15 9.95
C MET A 287 -25.37 -5.07 9.60
N ILE A 288 -25.15 -6.10 8.78
CA ILE A 288 -26.17 -7.14 8.52
C ILE A 288 -26.42 -7.95 9.79
N ARG A 289 -25.36 -8.39 10.49
CA ARG A 289 -25.52 -9.10 11.77
C ARG A 289 -26.23 -8.25 12.84
N GLU A 290 -26.02 -6.93 12.82
CA GLU A 290 -26.68 -5.97 13.72
C GLU A 290 -28.10 -5.60 13.28
N GLY A 291 -28.58 -6.10 12.14
CA GLY A 291 -29.88 -5.79 11.59
C GLY A 291 -30.04 -4.35 11.08
N ARG A 292 -28.96 -3.64 10.81
CA ARG A 292 -28.95 -2.27 10.23
C ARG A 292 -29.06 -2.27 8.72
N ILE A 293 -28.56 -3.34 8.10
CA ILE A 293 -28.64 -3.63 6.68
C ILE A 293 -29.28 -5.02 6.53
N GLU A 294 -30.13 -5.19 5.54
CA GLU A 294 -30.72 -6.49 5.23
C GLU A 294 -30.31 -6.96 3.82
N VAL A 295 -30.11 -8.25 3.70
CA VAL A 295 -29.92 -8.91 2.40
C VAL A 295 -31.27 -9.09 1.76
N PHE A 296 -31.56 -8.33 0.70
CA PHE A 296 -32.80 -8.41 -0.06
C PHE A 296 -32.82 -9.63 -1.00
N GLN A 297 -31.68 -9.91 -1.64
CA GLN A 297 -31.48 -11.08 -2.50
C GLN A 297 -30.04 -11.56 -2.31
N ASP A 298 -29.88 -12.80 -1.90
CA ASP A 298 -28.56 -13.40 -1.66
C ASP A 298 -27.90 -13.87 -2.97
N SER A 299 -26.59 -14.11 -2.92
CA SER A 299 -25.78 -14.60 -4.02
C SER A 299 -24.58 -15.37 -3.49
N GLU A 300 -24.10 -16.38 -4.22
CA GLU A 300 -22.87 -17.11 -3.89
C GLU A 300 -21.65 -16.17 -3.80
N GLN A 301 -21.62 -15.15 -4.64
CA GLN A 301 -20.60 -14.09 -4.58
C GLN A 301 -21.15 -12.90 -3.80
N LYS A 302 -20.58 -12.61 -2.63
CA LYS A 302 -21.03 -11.54 -1.75
C LYS A 302 -21.23 -10.20 -2.44
N TYR A 303 -20.28 -9.79 -3.25
CA TYR A 303 -20.34 -8.51 -3.96
C TYR A 303 -21.46 -8.37 -4.98
N THR A 304 -22.07 -9.48 -5.39
CA THR A 304 -23.21 -9.48 -6.34
C THR A 304 -24.57 -9.54 -5.64
N ARG A 305 -24.62 -9.78 -4.33
CA ARG A 305 -25.86 -9.80 -3.56
C ARG A 305 -26.52 -8.41 -3.54
N MET A 306 -27.83 -8.39 -3.39
CA MET A 306 -28.60 -7.15 -3.25
C MET A 306 -28.84 -6.88 -1.77
N ILE A 307 -28.45 -5.71 -1.32
CA ILE A 307 -28.59 -5.25 0.07
C ILE A 307 -29.37 -3.94 0.10
N ARG A 308 -30.02 -3.66 1.23
CA ARG A 308 -30.70 -2.38 1.47
C ARG A 308 -30.69 -2.00 2.95
N LYS A 309 -30.95 -0.76 3.24
CA LYS A 309 -31.14 -0.27 4.61
C LYS A 309 -32.38 -0.90 5.21
N THR A 310 -32.26 -1.45 6.43
CA THR A 310 -33.41 -2.02 7.14
C THR A 310 -34.39 -0.92 7.50
N ARG A 311 -35.65 -1.11 7.19
CA ARG A 311 -36.73 -0.25 7.71
C ARG A 311 -36.81 -0.49 9.20
N ARG A 312 -36.38 0.48 10.00
CA ARG A 312 -36.79 0.49 11.40
C ARG A 312 -38.21 0.99 11.42
N ASP A 313 -39.15 0.13 11.82
CA ASP A 313 -40.45 0.60 12.22
C ASP A 313 -40.23 1.67 13.31
N CYS A 314 -40.72 2.87 13.05
CA CYS A 314 -40.77 3.92 14.06
C CYS A 314 -41.70 3.42 15.17
N ILE A 315 -41.13 2.82 16.21
CA ILE A 315 -41.83 2.57 17.48
C ILE A 315 -41.63 3.80 18.38
#